data_77cc716de9be502fac6fc1726b5acc42
#
_entry.id   77cc716de9be502fac6fc1726b5acc42
#
_cell.length_a   1.000
_cell.length_b   1.000
_cell.length_c   1.000
_cell.angle_alpha   90.00
_cell.angle_beta   90.00
_cell.angle_gamma   90.00
#
_symmetry.space_group_name_H-M   'P 1'
#
loop_
_entity.id
_entity.type
_entity.pdbx_description
1 polymer ?
#
loop_
_entity_poly.entity_id
_entity_poly.type
_entity_poly.pdbx_seq_one_letter_code
_entity_poly.pdbx_strand_id
1 'polypeptide(L)'
;MDDKKEKLQSAAHFLFLKNGYKKTNIAQIAKKAGVAVGSFYNYYSSKQAIFLEVYIDENEAVRNRLIQEINWEGDIEQLIDQFFAYTVKNIMNNNILIEWNNGSVSKMLHDYYYSKTGRENNSFYRFLQETVSKRLQKEKIAPDLIGKVLKVFDFIYYIDCHVSGHEFEGYSEALQTFVQYFIKGITSAAK
;
A
#
# COMPACT_ATOMS: atom_id res chain seq x y z
N MET A 1 13.47 -22.00 -2.90
CA MET A 1 14.04 -20.73 -2.37
C MET A 1 15.14 -21.09 -1.39
N ASP A 2 16.17 -20.27 -1.19
CA ASP A 2 17.26 -20.60 -0.23
C ASP A 2 16.70 -20.43 1.20
N ASP A 3 16.74 -21.52 1.98
CA ASP A 3 16.24 -21.62 3.38
C ASP A 3 16.76 -20.48 4.29
N LYS A 4 17.99 -19.99 4.04
CA LYS A 4 18.55 -18.88 4.80
C LYS A 4 17.95 -17.54 4.46
N LYS A 5 17.59 -17.30 3.17
CA LYS A 5 16.92 -16.08 2.75
C LYS A 5 15.53 -15.99 3.39
N GLU A 6 14.77 -17.07 3.37
CA GLU A 6 13.44 -17.16 3.99
C GLU A 6 13.49 -16.94 5.50
N LYS A 7 14.47 -17.54 6.18
CA LYS A 7 14.67 -17.33 7.62
C LYS A 7 14.99 -15.86 7.95
N LEU A 8 15.83 -15.22 7.15
CA LEU A 8 16.15 -13.79 7.32
C LEU A 8 14.91 -12.92 7.11
N GLN A 9 14.13 -13.18 6.07
CA GLN A 9 12.91 -12.44 5.74
C GLN A 9 11.86 -12.60 6.85
N SER A 10 11.60 -13.82 7.31
CA SER A 10 10.66 -14.10 8.40
C SER A 10 11.11 -13.47 9.73
N ALA A 11 12.42 -13.50 10.03
CA ALA A 11 12.97 -12.87 11.21
C ALA A 11 12.86 -11.34 11.15
N ALA A 12 13.14 -10.75 10.00
CA ALA A 12 13.01 -9.32 9.75
C ALA A 12 11.55 -8.86 9.87
N HIS A 13 10.62 -9.58 9.24
CA HIS A 13 9.19 -9.31 9.33
C HIS A 13 8.73 -9.27 10.80
N PHE A 14 9.03 -10.31 11.55
CA PHE A 14 8.67 -10.38 12.97
C PHE A 14 9.23 -9.19 13.78
N LEU A 15 10.50 -8.84 13.56
CA LEU A 15 11.16 -7.77 14.30
C LEU A 15 10.65 -6.40 13.90
N PHE A 16 10.44 -6.14 12.62
CA PHE A 16 9.88 -4.89 12.13
C PHE A 16 8.44 -4.71 12.61
N LEU A 17 7.61 -5.75 12.53
CA LEU A 17 6.23 -5.69 13.01
C LEU A 17 6.17 -5.44 14.52
N LYS A 18 7.07 -6.04 15.30
CA LYS A 18 7.09 -5.87 16.76
C LYS A 18 7.69 -4.54 17.22
N ASN A 19 8.81 -4.13 16.62
CA ASN A 19 9.65 -3.04 17.16
C ASN A 19 9.68 -1.79 16.26
N GLY A 20 9.20 -1.87 15.02
CA GLY A 20 9.36 -0.87 13.97
C GLY A 20 10.75 -0.88 13.33
N TYR A 21 10.88 -0.16 12.22
CA TYR A 21 12.12 -0.08 11.44
C TYR A 21 13.29 0.49 12.25
N LYS A 22 13.08 1.62 12.96
CA LYS A 22 14.16 2.33 13.67
C LYS A 22 14.82 1.48 14.76
N LYS A 23 14.03 0.72 15.53
CA LYS A 23 14.50 -0.09 16.66
C LYS A 23 15.01 -1.49 16.28
N THR A 24 14.97 -1.84 15.00
CA THR A 24 15.47 -3.12 14.49
C THR A 24 16.81 -2.93 13.79
N ASN A 25 17.78 -3.84 14.03
CA ASN A 25 19.09 -3.83 13.37
C ASN A 25 19.44 -5.21 12.77
N ILE A 26 20.45 -5.22 11.87
CA ILE A 26 20.86 -6.42 11.13
C ILE A 26 21.32 -7.54 12.08
N ALA A 27 22.04 -7.20 13.15
CA ALA A 27 22.53 -8.20 14.11
C ALA A 27 21.35 -8.94 14.82
N GLN A 28 20.28 -8.20 15.17
CA GLN A 28 19.06 -8.79 15.73
C GLN A 28 18.35 -9.71 14.72
N ILE A 29 18.27 -9.29 13.44
CA ILE A 29 17.67 -10.09 12.37
C ILE A 29 18.47 -11.37 12.16
N ALA A 30 19.79 -11.30 11.99
CA ALA A 30 20.66 -12.45 11.82
C ALA A 30 20.59 -13.41 13.01
N LYS A 31 20.64 -12.88 14.25
CA LYS A 31 20.49 -13.68 15.48
C LYS A 31 19.16 -14.43 15.52
N LYS A 32 18.06 -13.73 15.20
CA LYS A 32 16.71 -14.36 15.19
C LYS A 32 16.56 -15.40 14.08
N ALA A 33 17.19 -15.17 12.93
CA ALA A 33 17.20 -16.10 11.80
C ALA A 33 18.14 -17.32 12.04
N GLY A 34 18.96 -17.30 13.11
CA GLY A 34 19.92 -18.35 13.37
C GLY A 34 21.11 -18.37 12.39
N VAL A 35 21.50 -17.23 11.83
CA VAL A 35 22.61 -17.10 10.89
C VAL A 35 23.67 -16.10 11.38
N ALA A 36 24.90 -16.23 10.89
CA ALA A 36 25.94 -15.24 11.16
C ALA A 36 25.62 -13.90 10.46
N VAL A 37 26.00 -12.78 11.09
CA VAL A 37 25.79 -11.44 10.51
C VAL A 37 26.42 -11.32 9.11
N GLY A 38 27.60 -11.92 8.89
CA GLY A 38 28.24 -11.95 7.56
C GLY A 38 27.37 -12.65 6.50
N SER A 39 26.59 -13.68 6.89
CA SER A 39 25.69 -14.37 5.96
C SER A 39 24.50 -13.50 5.51
N PHE A 40 24.09 -12.51 6.31
CA PHE A 40 23.06 -11.55 5.92
C PHE A 40 23.45 -10.82 4.63
N TYR A 41 24.70 -10.37 4.55
CA TYR A 41 25.21 -9.58 3.42
C TYR A 41 25.34 -10.36 2.11
N ASN A 42 25.25 -11.69 2.15
CA ASN A 42 25.14 -12.52 0.94
C ASN A 42 23.76 -12.39 0.25
N TYR A 43 22.74 -11.94 0.98
CA TYR A 43 21.35 -11.84 0.50
C TYR A 43 20.86 -10.40 0.38
N TYR A 44 21.28 -9.53 1.30
CA TYR A 44 20.79 -8.16 1.40
C TYR A 44 21.93 -7.19 1.64
N SER A 45 22.05 -6.18 0.78
CA SER A 45 23.10 -5.15 0.88
C SER A 45 22.94 -4.23 2.10
N SER A 46 21.72 -4.13 2.66
CA SER A 46 21.40 -3.21 3.76
C SER A 46 20.12 -3.62 4.50
N LYS A 47 19.87 -2.96 5.65
CA LYS A 47 18.60 -3.06 6.37
C LYS A 47 17.43 -2.54 5.51
N GLN A 48 17.65 -1.52 4.70
CA GLN A 48 16.64 -0.98 3.79
C GLN A 48 16.25 -1.99 2.72
N ALA A 49 17.22 -2.76 2.18
CA ALA A 49 16.94 -3.75 1.15
C ALA A 49 16.00 -4.86 1.66
N ILE A 50 16.27 -5.44 2.83
CA ILE A 50 15.38 -6.45 3.41
C ILE A 50 14.05 -5.82 3.88
N PHE A 51 14.06 -4.58 4.38
CA PHE A 51 12.84 -3.88 4.76
C PHE A 51 11.90 -3.67 3.58
N LEU A 52 12.42 -3.30 2.41
CA LEU A 52 11.62 -3.12 1.20
C LEU A 52 10.88 -4.42 0.81
N GLU A 53 11.56 -5.57 0.79
CA GLU A 53 10.91 -6.86 0.51
C GLU A 53 9.82 -7.16 1.55
N VAL A 54 10.13 -7.00 2.84
CA VAL A 54 9.17 -7.22 3.93
C VAL A 54 7.97 -6.28 3.83
N TYR A 55 8.21 -5.02 3.48
CA TYR A 55 7.12 -4.04 3.30
C TYR A 55 6.19 -4.43 2.14
N ILE A 56 6.75 -4.85 1.01
CA ILE A 56 5.97 -5.28 -0.17
C ILE A 56 5.07 -6.45 0.21
N ASP A 57 5.62 -7.48 0.84
CA ASP A 57 4.89 -8.69 1.23
C ASP A 57 3.77 -8.38 2.24
N GLU A 58 4.05 -7.56 3.27
CA GLU A 58 3.07 -7.18 4.27
C GLU A 58 1.95 -6.31 3.66
N ASN A 59 2.31 -5.35 2.80
CA ASN A 59 1.34 -4.51 2.11
C ASN A 59 0.43 -5.33 1.20
N GLU A 60 0.99 -6.29 0.46
CA GLU A 60 0.21 -7.19 -0.39
C GLU A 60 -0.73 -8.08 0.45
N ALA A 61 -0.24 -8.63 1.56
CA ALA A 61 -1.06 -9.44 2.46
C ALA A 61 -2.24 -8.64 3.06
N VAL A 62 -2.01 -7.39 3.49
CA VAL A 62 -3.08 -6.53 4.01
C VAL A 62 -4.08 -6.16 2.92
N ARG A 63 -3.62 -5.84 1.72
CA ARG A 63 -4.48 -5.48 0.58
C ARG A 63 -5.30 -6.68 0.08
N ASN A 64 -4.74 -7.88 0.07
CA ASN A 64 -5.47 -9.09 -0.28
C ASN A 64 -6.58 -9.39 0.73
N ARG A 65 -6.36 -9.18 2.03
CA ARG A 65 -7.41 -9.29 3.04
C ARG A 65 -8.50 -8.23 2.84
N LEU A 66 -8.14 -6.99 2.54
CA LEU A 66 -9.08 -5.91 2.23
C LEU A 66 -9.97 -6.27 1.03
N ILE A 67 -9.39 -6.84 -0.04
CA ILE A 67 -10.17 -7.30 -1.20
C ILE A 67 -11.22 -8.34 -0.80
N GLN A 68 -10.89 -9.23 0.13
CA GLN A 68 -11.79 -10.31 0.59
C GLN A 68 -12.86 -9.83 1.58
N GLU A 69 -12.54 -8.84 2.42
CA GLU A 69 -13.43 -8.39 3.50
C GLU A 69 -14.45 -7.34 3.07
N ILE A 70 -14.16 -6.56 2.02
CA ILE A 70 -15.06 -5.49 1.54
C ILE A 70 -16.04 -6.03 0.50
N ASN A 71 -17.30 -5.61 0.62
CA ASN A 71 -18.32 -5.85 -0.40
C ASN A 71 -18.19 -4.82 -1.54
N TRP A 72 -17.41 -5.15 -2.56
CA TRP A 72 -17.13 -4.27 -3.71
C TRP A 72 -18.35 -4.04 -4.63
N GLU A 73 -19.40 -4.83 -4.51
CA GLU A 73 -20.66 -4.68 -5.26
C GLU A 73 -21.75 -3.94 -4.45
N GLY A 74 -21.46 -3.60 -3.20
CA GLY A 74 -22.38 -2.92 -2.30
C GLY A 74 -22.65 -1.45 -2.65
N ASP A 75 -23.35 -0.74 -1.77
CA ASP A 75 -23.54 0.70 -1.88
C ASP A 75 -22.21 1.45 -1.89
N ILE A 76 -22.10 2.45 -2.78
CA ILE A 76 -20.82 3.13 -3.03
C ILE A 76 -20.34 3.95 -1.83
N GLU A 77 -21.26 4.57 -1.08
CA GLU A 77 -20.87 5.37 0.08
C GLU A 77 -20.38 4.44 1.20
N GLN A 78 -21.11 3.36 1.46
CA GLN A 78 -20.71 2.34 2.43
C GLN A 78 -19.38 1.67 2.06
N LEU A 79 -19.15 1.40 0.77
CA LEU A 79 -17.89 0.84 0.28
C LEU A 79 -16.73 1.78 0.58
N ILE A 80 -16.86 3.07 0.28
CA ILE A 80 -15.82 4.07 0.54
C ILE A 80 -15.53 4.15 2.04
N ASP A 81 -16.56 4.21 2.89
CA ASP A 81 -16.39 4.26 4.34
C ASP A 81 -15.71 2.99 4.87
N GLN A 82 -16.11 1.81 4.41
CA GLN A 82 -15.47 0.54 4.77
C GLN A 82 -14.00 0.50 4.33
N PHE A 83 -13.70 0.96 3.13
CA PHE A 83 -12.34 1.03 2.59
C PHE A 83 -11.43 1.90 3.47
N PHE A 84 -11.86 3.11 3.79
CA PHE A 84 -11.06 4.02 4.62
C PHE A 84 -10.97 3.52 6.07
N ALA A 85 -12.06 3.02 6.65
CA ALA A 85 -12.03 2.44 8.01
C ALA A 85 -11.08 1.24 8.10
N TYR A 86 -11.10 0.35 7.09
CA TYR A 86 -10.17 -0.77 7.02
C TYR A 86 -8.72 -0.29 6.91
N THR A 87 -8.47 0.68 6.04
CA THR A 87 -7.13 1.25 5.82
C THR A 87 -6.57 1.86 7.10
N VAL A 88 -7.34 2.71 7.78
CA VAL A 88 -6.92 3.29 9.06
C VAL A 88 -6.64 2.21 10.10
N LYS A 89 -7.54 1.24 10.28
CA LYS A 89 -7.40 0.17 11.27
C LYS A 89 -6.16 -0.69 11.04
N ASN A 90 -5.88 -1.07 9.80
CA ASN A 90 -4.85 -2.07 9.48
C ASN A 90 -3.50 -1.47 9.12
N ILE A 91 -3.44 -0.22 8.64
CA ILE A 91 -2.18 0.46 8.32
C ILE A 91 -1.64 1.22 9.53
N MET A 92 -2.48 2.01 10.22
CA MET A 92 -2.02 2.85 11.33
C MET A 92 -1.56 2.05 12.55
N ASN A 93 -2.03 0.81 12.71
CA ASN A 93 -1.61 -0.10 13.77
C ASN A 93 -0.53 -1.09 13.35
N ASN A 94 -0.02 -1.00 12.12
CA ASN A 94 1.00 -1.89 11.59
C ASN A 94 2.36 -1.17 11.53
N ASN A 95 3.29 -1.57 12.39
CA ASN A 95 4.63 -0.95 12.51
C ASN A 95 5.50 -1.08 11.24
N ILE A 96 5.10 -1.88 10.25
CA ILE A 96 5.74 -1.95 8.95
C ILE A 96 5.09 -0.93 8.01
N LEU A 97 3.76 -0.96 7.90
CA LEU A 97 3.05 -0.14 6.90
C LEU A 97 3.00 1.35 7.25
N ILE A 98 3.02 1.71 8.53
CA ILE A 98 3.09 3.11 8.97
C ILE A 98 4.36 3.82 8.49
N GLU A 99 5.42 3.08 8.16
CA GLU A 99 6.68 3.64 7.64
C GLU A 99 6.52 4.30 6.26
N TRP A 100 5.38 4.12 5.57
CA TRP A 100 5.01 4.89 4.37
C TRP A 100 5.08 6.39 4.63
N ASN A 101 4.64 6.81 5.80
CA ASN A 101 4.62 8.22 6.22
C ASN A 101 5.83 8.64 7.07
N ASN A 102 6.77 7.74 7.35
CA ASN A 102 7.92 8.01 8.19
C ASN A 102 9.18 8.32 7.37
N GLY A 103 9.71 9.53 7.49
CA GLY A 103 10.79 10.10 6.70
C GLY A 103 12.10 9.30 6.57
N SER A 104 12.33 8.24 7.38
CA SER A 104 13.58 7.46 7.30
C SER A 104 13.64 6.49 6.12
N VAL A 105 12.49 5.99 5.66
CA VAL A 105 12.39 5.02 4.56
C VAL A 105 11.26 5.34 3.57
N SER A 106 10.39 6.29 3.87
CA SER A 106 9.26 6.66 3.03
C SER A 106 9.68 6.96 1.60
N LYS A 107 10.73 7.77 1.41
CA LYS A 107 11.22 8.07 0.06
C LYS A 107 11.57 6.80 -0.73
N MET A 108 12.26 5.84 -0.13
CA MET A 108 12.61 4.57 -0.80
C MET A 108 11.35 3.77 -1.18
N LEU A 109 10.35 3.74 -0.29
CA LEU A 109 9.07 3.07 -0.56
C LEU A 109 8.32 3.77 -1.70
N HIS A 110 8.21 5.09 -1.64
CA HIS A 110 7.57 5.91 -2.69
C HIS A 110 8.28 5.72 -4.04
N ASP A 111 9.61 5.82 -4.07
CA ASP A 111 10.42 5.61 -5.29
C ASP A 111 10.15 4.22 -5.90
N TYR A 112 10.07 3.17 -5.06
CA TYR A 112 9.76 1.82 -5.53
C TYR A 112 8.36 1.74 -6.13
N TYR A 113 7.32 2.13 -5.38
CA TYR A 113 5.94 2.00 -5.83
C TYR A 113 5.63 2.87 -7.05
N TYR A 114 6.31 4.00 -7.22
CA TYR A 114 6.17 4.85 -8.40
C TYR A 114 7.02 4.36 -9.58
N SER A 115 8.03 3.53 -9.36
CA SER A 115 8.82 2.93 -10.44
C SER A 115 7.97 2.08 -11.39
N LYS A 116 8.49 1.82 -12.59
CA LYS A 116 7.83 0.91 -13.55
C LYS A 116 7.56 -0.46 -12.93
N THR A 117 8.55 -1.06 -12.28
CA THR A 117 8.44 -2.37 -11.63
C THR A 117 7.40 -2.35 -10.51
N GLY A 118 7.40 -1.35 -9.64
CA GLY A 118 6.44 -1.24 -8.55
C GLY A 118 5.01 -1.08 -9.04
N ARG A 119 4.78 -0.32 -10.11
CA ARG A 119 3.45 -0.16 -10.72
C ARG A 119 2.97 -1.44 -11.41
N GLU A 120 3.84 -2.11 -12.15
CA GLU A 120 3.51 -3.38 -12.82
C GLU A 120 3.19 -4.50 -11.82
N ASN A 121 3.83 -4.50 -10.65
CA ASN A 121 3.60 -5.48 -9.59
C ASN A 121 2.47 -5.10 -8.63
N ASN A 122 1.91 -3.88 -8.70
CA ASN A 122 0.83 -3.46 -7.81
C ASN A 122 -0.52 -4.08 -8.21
N SER A 123 -0.75 -5.31 -7.77
CA SER A 123 -1.97 -6.08 -8.03
C SER A 123 -3.23 -5.38 -7.51
N PHE A 124 -3.12 -4.72 -6.34
CA PHE A 124 -4.23 -3.99 -5.73
C PHE A 124 -4.65 -2.77 -6.55
N TYR A 125 -3.70 -2.01 -7.08
CA TYR A 125 -4.01 -0.86 -7.93
C TYR A 125 -4.75 -1.28 -9.21
N ARG A 126 -4.32 -2.37 -9.85
CA ARG A 126 -5.05 -2.95 -11.00
C ARG A 126 -6.46 -3.40 -10.62
N PHE A 127 -6.60 -4.09 -9.49
CA PHE A 127 -7.91 -4.50 -8.97
C PHE A 127 -8.85 -3.30 -8.77
N LEU A 128 -8.37 -2.20 -8.20
CA LEU A 128 -9.18 -0.98 -8.03
C LEU A 128 -9.62 -0.40 -9.38
N GLN A 129 -8.70 -0.26 -10.34
CA GLN A 129 -9.02 0.24 -11.68
C GLN A 129 -10.08 -0.62 -12.38
N GLU A 130 -9.92 -1.94 -12.33
CA GLU A 130 -10.88 -2.87 -12.93
C GLU A 130 -12.25 -2.80 -12.24
N THR A 131 -12.27 -2.76 -10.91
CA THR A 131 -13.50 -2.69 -10.12
C THR A 131 -14.26 -1.41 -10.41
N VAL A 132 -13.57 -0.25 -10.40
CA VAL A 132 -14.18 1.04 -10.75
C VAL A 132 -14.68 1.04 -12.19
N SER A 133 -13.88 0.56 -13.15
CA SER A 133 -14.28 0.50 -14.55
C SER A 133 -15.54 -0.35 -14.74
N LYS A 134 -15.58 -1.56 -14.18
CA LYS A 134 -16.76 -2.45 -14.25
C LYS A 134 -18.01 -1.80 -13.64
N ARG A 135 -17.85 -1.14 -12.51
CA ARG A 135 -18.96 -0.48 -11.83
C ARG A 135 -19.52 0.66 -12.66
N LEU A 136 -18.66 1.54 -13.20
CA LEU A 136 -19.09 2.65 -14.06
C LEU A 136 -19.76 2.16 -15.36
N GLN A 137 -19.29 1.03 -15.93
CA GLN A 137 -19.94 0.40 -17.07
C GLN A 137 -21.36 -0.09 -16.74
N LYS A 138 -21.58 -0.68 -15.55
CA LYS A 138 -22.94 -1.07 -15.08
C LYS A 138 -23.88 0.13 -14.96
N GLU A 139 -23.35 1.28 -14.52
CA GLU A 139 -24.08 2.56 -14.46
C GLU A 139 -24.25 3.25 -15.83
N LYS A 140 -23.85 2.57 -16.94
CA LYS A 140 -23.93 3.08 -18.32
C LYS A 140 -23.15 4.38 -18.56
N ILE A 141 -22.11 4.63 -17.79
CA ILE A 141 -21.23 5.77 -18.00
C ILE A 141 -20.49 5.63 -19.34
N ALA A 142 -20.38 6.74 -20.08
CA ALA A 142 -19.70 6.75 -21.39
C ALA A 142 -18.23 6.32 -21.25
N PRO A 143 -17.70 5.48 -22.18
CA PRO A 143 -16.33 4.99 -22.10
C PRO A 143 -15.26 6.08 -22.01
N ASP A 144 -15.45 7.22 -22.69
CA ASP A 144 -14.54 8.36 -22.61
C ASP A 144 -14.49 8.95 -21.20
N LEU A 145 -15.62 9.04 -20.50
CA LEU A 145 -15.67 9.51 -19.11
C LEU A 145 -15.03 8.50 -18.16
N ILE A 146 -15.24 7.19 -18.38
CA ILE A 146 -14.55 6.14 -17.60
C ILE A 146 -13.03 6.30 -17.73
N GLY A 147 -12.52 6.50 -18.94
CA GLY A 147 -11.09 6.74 -19.16
C GLY A 147 -10.57 7.97 -18.43
N LYS A 148 -11.35 9.06 -18.37
CA LYS A 148 -11.00 10.26 -17.58
C LYS A 148 -11.00 10.00 -16.07
N VAL A 149 -11.98 9.25 -15.58
CA VAL A 149 -12.06 8.84 -14.16
C VAL A 149 -10.84 8.00 -13.78
N LEU A 150 -10.44 7.02 -14.58
CA LEU A 150 -9.24 6.22 -14.31
C LEU A 150 -7.97 7.07 -14.27
N LYS A 151 -7.85 8.12 -15.08
CA LYS A 151 -6.74 9.09 -14.99
C LYS A 151 -6.72 9.87 -13.66
N VAL A 152 -7.89 10.12 -13.05
CA VAL A 152 -7.92 10.71 -11.71
C VAL A 152 -7.37 9.74 -10.66
N PHE A 153 -7.63 8.44 -10.80
CA PHE A 153 -6.98 7.44 -9.93
C PHE A 153 -5.46 7.41 -10.12
N ASP A 154 -4.95 7.53 -11.36
CA ASP A 154 -3.51 7.66 -11.62
C ASP A 154 -2.93 8.92 -10.95
N PHE A 155 -3.68 10.02 -10.97
CA PHE A 155 -3.26 11.27 -10.32
C PHE A 155 -3.25 11.14 -8.78
N ILE A 156 -4.28 10.51 -8.19
CA ILE A 156 -4.32 10.22 -6.74
C ILE A 156 -3.12 9.34 -6.35
N TYR A 157 -2.85 8.29 -7.12
CA TYR A 157 -1.70 7.41 -6.89
C TYR A 157 -0.37 8.17 -6.99
N TYR A 158 -0.24 9.08 -7.96
CA TYR A 158 0.92 9.96 -8.07
C TYR A 158 1.10 10.81 -6.81
N ILE A 159 0.05 11.45 -6.33
CA ILE A 159 0.11 12.27 -5.11
C ILE A 159 0.50 11.41 -3.91
N ASP A 160 -0.11 10.24 -3.72
CA ASP A 160 0.19 9.33 -2.60
C ASP A 160 1.66 8.86 -2.58
N CYS A 161 2.29 8.73 -3.76
CA CYS A 161 3.71 8.40 -3.88
C CYS A 161 4.67 9.61 -3.73
N HIS A 162 4.18 10.85 -3.70
CA HIS A 162 5.03 12.05 -3.71
C HIS A 162 4.75 13.00 -2.54
N VAL A 163 3.60 12.86 -1.87
CA VAL A 163 3.22 13.68 -0.73
C VAL A 163 3.19 12.81 0.52
N SER A 164 3.97 13.19 1.51
CA SER A 164 3.92 12.52 2.82
C SER A 164 2.94 13.22 3.76
N GLY A 165 2.38 12.47 4.73
CA GLY A 165 1.55 13.05 5.78
C GLY A 165 2.27 14.09 6.65
N HIS A 166 3.62 14.15 6.60
CA HIS A 166 4.41 15.20 7.23
C HIS A 166 4.42 16.52 6.45
N GLU A 167 4.24 16.44 5.13
CA GLU A 167 4.22 17.61 4.23
C GLU A 167 2.82 18.24 4.15
N PHE A 168 1.79 17.42 4.38
CA PHE A 168 0.40 17.86 4.33
C PHE A 168 -0.38 17.33 5.53
N GLU A 169 -0.58 18.18 6.54
CA GLU A 169 -1.42 17.87 7.70
C GLU A 169 -2.87 17.64 7.27
N GLY A 170 -3.47 16.54 7.75
CA GLY A 170 -4.83 16.14 7.35
C GLY A 170 -4.93 15.46 5.98
N TYR A 171 -3.80 15.00 5.39
CA TYR A 171 -3.77 14.36 4.07
C TYR A 171 -4.81 13.24 3.93
N SER A 172 -4.90 12.35 4.89
CA SER A 172 -5.83 11.20 4.83
C SER A 172 -7.30 11.65 4.82
N GLU A 173 -7.66 12.65 5.62
CA GLU A 173 -9.02 13.20 5.68
C GLU A 173 -9.37 13.96 4.39
N ALA A 174 -8.42 14.73 3.86
CA ALA A 174 -8.58 15.44 2.60
C ALA A 174 -8.77 14.45 1.44
N LEU A 175 -7.97 13.39 1.38
CA LEU A 175 -8.07 12.35 0.37
C LEU A 175 -9.42 11.60 0.46
N GLN A 176 -9.86 11.23 1.66
CA GLN A 176 -11.17 10.60 1.87
C GLN A 176 -12.29 11.51 1.37
N THR A 177 -12.29 12.76 1.79
CA THR A 177 -13.29 13.76 1.37
C THR A 177 -13.30 13.90 -0.15
N PHE A 178 -12.12 14.05 -0.76
CA PHE A 178 -11.99 14.17 -2.22
C PHE A 178 -12.58 12.94 -2.92
N VAL A 179 -12.21 11.72 -2.52
CA VAL A 179 -12.71 10.48 -3.13
C VAL A 179 -14.22 10.36 -2.98
N GLN A 180 -14.77 10.64 -1.79
CA GLN A 180 -16.24 10.59 -1.55
C GLN A 180 -17.00 11.51 -2.49
N TYR A 181 -16.63 12.79 -2.54
CA TYR A 181 -17.34 13.76 -3.36
C TYR A 181 -17.10 13.57 -4.85
N PHE A 182 -15.91 13.13 -5.25
CA PHE A 182 -15.61 12.80 -6.63
C PHE A 182 -16.48 11.65 -7.14
N ILE A 183 -16.58 10.56 -6.38
CA ILE A 183 -17.41 9.40 -6.75
C ILE A 183 -18.90 9.77 -6.77
N LYS A 184 -19.38 10.51 -5.75
CA LYS A 184 -20.77 11.03 -5.73
C LYS A 184 -21.08 11.89 -6.96
N GLY A 185 -20.16 12.77 -7.33
CA GLY A 185 -20.33 13.62 -8.52
C GLY A 185 -20.48 12.82 -9.81
N ILE A 186 -19.66 11.77 -10.00
CA ILE A 186 -19.73 10.91 -11.18
C ILE A 186 -21.04 10.15 -11.24
N THR A 187 -21.48 9.52 -10.13
CA THR A 187 -22.69 8.70 -10.09
C THR A 187 -23.97 9.54 -10.14
N SER A 188 -23.94 10.80 -9.69
CA SER A 188 -25.07 11.73 -9.81
C SER A 188 -25.22 12.31 -11.22
N ALA A 189 -24.11 12.51 -11.93
CA ALA A 189 -24.14 13.00 -13.32
C ALA A 189 -24.62 11.95 -14.34
N ALA A 190 -24.76 10.69 -13.91
CA ALA A 190 -25.24 9.57 -14.73
C ALA A 190 -26.75 9.37 -14.67
N LYS A 191 -27.43 10.02 -13.73
CA LYS A 191 -28.90 10.01 -13.56
C LYS A 191 -29.53 11.21 -14.26
#